data_af0be8bc5c3228ce5d78f1a5bc6ab692
#
_entry.id   af0be8bc5c3228ce5d78f1a5bc6ab692
#
_cell.length_a   1.000
_cell.length_b   1.000
_cell.length_c   1.000
_cell.angle_alpha   90.00
_cell.angle_beta   90.00
_cell.angle_gamma   90.00
#
_symmetry.space_group_name_H-M   'P 1'
#
loop_
_entity.id
_entity.type
_entity.pdbx_description
1 polymer ?
#
loop_
_entity_poly.entity_id
_entity_poly.type
_entity_poly.pdbx_seq_one_letter_code
_entity_poly.pdbx_strand_id
1 'polypeptide(L)'
;AYKRLADTFGTFENDIYLLVTSPRLTDPGVLERMRELALDLSLNEYAAGTLSPFALRKPNELGGTEPAVPEGLTDPIAIAAAMSDLQQNDPMMRNLISPDLSGVVMIMFPDPERSKGAGTQAMIENLKEMVSYYVSEDIQVELTGPPIWTAEMLNAAVDDQIKFTVYGFGLGALIALVSLRSIWAALIVAATPFVAMMWTMGFILFFFGSFSFLTIIVTTLVLVVAFAESLFFMFN
;
A
#
# COMPACT_ATOMS: atom_id res chain seq x y z
N ALA A 1 18.04 17.91 -9.04
CA ALA A 1 18.53 16.68 -9.68
C ALA A 1 17.40 15.65 -9.77
N TYR A 2 16.77 15.27 -8.64
CA TYR A 2 15.69 14.27 -8.56
C TYR A 2 14.49 14.59 -9.48
N LYS A 3 13.97 15.82 -9.42
CA LYS A 3 12.82 16.24 -10.24
C LYS A 3 13.09 16.12 -11.75
N ARG A 4 14.33 16.42 -12.20
CA ARG A 4 14.75 16.21 -13.59
C ARG A 4 14.83 14.74 -13.98
N LEU A 5 15.27 13.88 -13.06
CA LEU A 5 15.34 12.43 -13.29
C LEU A 5 13.92 11.84 -13.41
N ALA A 6 13.05 12.23 -12.50
CA ALA A 6 11.64 11.82 -12.49
C ALA A 6 10.89 12.28 -13.75
N ASP A 7 11.13 13.53 -14.19
CA ASP A 7 10.50 14.09 -15.40
C ASP A 7 11.02 13.42 -16.68
N THR A 8 12.23 12.85 -16.67
CA THR A 8 12.87 12.25 -17.87
C THR A 8 12.67 10.75 -17.97
N PHE A 9 12.70 10.03 -16.84
CA PHE A 9 12.70 8.55 -16.80
C PHE A 9 11.47 7.97 -16.11
N GLY A 10 10.54 8.80 -15.61
CA GLY A 10 9.46 8.37 -14.73
C GLY A 10 9.94 8.13 -13.29
N THR A 11 9.02 7.90 -12.40
CA THR A 11 9.34 7.54 -11.00
C THR A 11 8.98 6.08 -10.78
N PHE A 12 9.96 5.26 -10.51
CA PHE A 12 9.76 3.86 -10.06
C PHE A 12 9.25 3.78 -8.61
N GLU A 13 9.10 4.91 -7.94
CA GLU A 13 8.69 5.01 -6.54
C GLU A 13 7.22 4.70 -6.29
N ASN A 14 6.42 4.65 -7.36
CA ASN A 14 4.99 4.40 -7.26
C ASN A 14 4.58 3.02 -7.80
N ASP A 15 5.54 2.19 -8.21
CA ASP A 15 5.25 0.90 -8.80
C ASP A 15 4.60 -0.03 -7.76
N ILE A 16 3.60 -0.77 -8.22
CA ILE A 16 2.90 -1.76 -7.42
C ILE A 16 3.28 -3.14 -7.95
N TYR A 17 3.68 -4.00 -7.03
CA TYR A 17 4.07 -5.38 -7.31
C TYR A 17 3.00 -6.32 -6.79
N LEU A 18 2.55 -7.22 -7.64
CA LEU A 18 1.69 -8.34 -7.29
C LEU A 18 2.55 -9.59 -7.26
N LEU A 19 2.75 -10.14 -6.09
CA LEU A 19 3.38 -11.45 -5.93
C LEU A 19 2.27 -12.51 -5.95
N VAL A 20 2.21 -13.27 -7.02
CA VAL A 20 1.25 -14.36 -7.20
C VAL A 20 1.96 -15.68 -6.96
N THR A 21 1.56 -16.41 -5.93
CA THR A 21 2.16 -17.70 -5.58
C THR A 21 1.14 -18.83 -5.69
N SER A 22 1.60 -19.97 -6.16
CA SER A 22 0.80 -21.19 -6.27
C SER A 22 1.70 -22.43 -6.20
N PRO A 23 1.35 -23.43 -5.40
CA PRO A 23 2.03 -24.72 -5.42
C PRO A 23 1.78 -25.49 -6.74
N ARG A 24 0.82 -25.03 -7.55
CA ARG A 24 0.41 -25.64 -8.82
C ARG A 24 0.51 -24.66 -9.99
N LEU A 25 1.55 -23.84 -10.03
CA LEU A 25 1.74 -22.81 -11.07
C LEU A 25 1.69 -23.40 -12.49
N THR A 26 2.10 -24.65 -12.65
CA THR A 26 2.11 -25.37 -13.93
C THR A 26 0.78 -26.06 -14.27
N ASP A 27 -0.23 -25.96 -13.39
CA ASP A 27 -1.59 -26.42 -13.69
C ASP A 27 -2.24 -25.49 -14.73
N PRO A 28 -2.83 -26.02 -15.81
CA PRO A 28 -3.45 -25.20 -16.86
C PRO A 28 -4.53 -24.25 -16.33
N GLY A 29 -5.35 -24.70 -15.36
CA GLY A 29 -6.41 -23.88 -14.79
C GLY A 29 -5.87 -22.75 -13.94
N VAL A 30 -4.81 -22.98 -13.18
CA VAL A 30 -4.12 -21.95 -12.39
C VAL A 30 -3.45 -20.93 -13.33
N LEU A 31 -2.77 -21.41 -14.36
CA LEU A 31 -2.10 -20.55 -15.34
C LEU A 31 -3.08 -19.61 -16.03
N GLU A 32 -4.25 -20.11 -16.43
CA GLU A 32 -5.27 -19.30 -17.11
C GLU A 32 -5.85 -18.24 -16.16
N ARG A 33 -6.12 -18.57 -14.90
CA ARG A 33 -6.55 -17.58 -13.90
C ARG A 33 -5.50 -16.49 -13.66
N MET A 34 -4.22 -16.84 -13.67
CA MET A 34 -3.15 -15.84 -13.58
C MET A 34 -3.08 -14.97 -14.83
N ARG A 35 -3.38 -15.50 -16.00
CA ARG A 35 -3.49 -14.75 -17.26
C ARG A 35 -4.66 -13.76 -17.21
N GLU A 36 -5.82 -14.20 -16.70
CA GLU A 36 -6.98 -13.34 -16.49
C GLU A 36 -6.66 -12.22 -15.53
N LEU A 37 -5.99 -12.49 -14.40
CA LEU A 37 -5.52 -11.47 -13.46
C LEU A 37 -4.58 -10.46 -14.13
N ALA A 38 -3.65 -10.94 -14.96
CA ALA A 38 -2.74 -10.05 -15.69
C ALA A 38 -3.48 -9.16 -16.69
N LEU A 39 -4.53 -9.68 -17.33
CA LEU A 39 -5.40 -8.91 -18.23
C LEU A 39 -6.20 -7.86 -17.46
N ASP A 40 -6.87 -8.24 -16.37
CA ASP A 40 -7.62 -7.31 -15.53
C ASP A 40 -6.73 -6.22 -14.95
N LEU A 41 -5.51 -6.58 -14.55
CA LEU A 41 -4.52 -5.60 -14.10
C LEU A 41 -4.17 -4.60 -15.22
N SER A 42 -4.04 -5.08 -16.46
CA SER A 42 -3.72 -4.22 -17.60
C SER A 42 -4.88 -3.30 -18.02
N LEU A 43 -6.10 -3.70 -17.73
CA LEU A 43 -7.33 -2.93 -18.00
C LEU A 43 -7.76 -2.06 -16.82
N ASN A 44 -7.04 -2.12 -15.72
CA ASN A 44 -7.36 -1.35 -14.53
C ASN A 44 -7.26 0.15 -14.82
N GLU A 45 -8.25 0.93 -14.39
CA GLU A 45 -8.33 2.37 -14.65
C GLU A 45 -7.19 3.20 -14.05
N TYR A 46 -6.50 2.67 -13.03
CA TYR A 46 -5.34 3.30 -12.39
C TYR A 46 -4.02 2.88 -13.03
N ALA A 47 -4.01 1.95 -13.98
CA ALA A 47 -2.80 1.48 -14.63
C ALA A 47 -2.44 2.37 -15.84
N ALA A 48 -1.25 2.95 -15.85
CA ALA A 48 -0.64 3.52 -17.05
C ALA A 48 0.04 2.45 -17.89
N GLY A 49 0.41 1.33 -17.28
CA GLY A 49 1.00 0.17 -17.95
C GLY A 49 1.21 -0.96 -16.96
N THR A 50 1.45 -2.15 -17.49
CA THR A 50 1.73 -3.35 -16.70
C THR A 50 2.86 -4.15 -17.30
N LEU A 51 3.59 -4.85 -16.45
CA LEU A 51 4.60 -5.82 -16.84
C LEU A 51 4.28 -7.14 -16.17
N SER A 52 4.03 -8.18 -16.97
CA SER A 52 3.80 -9.52 -16.48
C SER A 52 4.37 -10.56 -17.44
N PRO A 53 4.67 -11.78 -16.98
CA PRO A 53 5.09 -12.87 -17.87
C PRO A 53 4.06 -13.16 -18.97
N PHE A 54 2.78 -12.91 -18.71
CA PHE A 54 1.68 -13.19 -19.64
C PHE A 54 1.46 -12.08 -20.68
N ALA A 55 1.87 -10.85 -20.40
CA ALA A 55 1.79 -9.72 -21.32
C ALA A 55 2.96 -9.67 -22.32
N LEU A 56 4.04 -10.37 -22.02
CA LEU A 56 5.23 -10.37 -22.86
C LEU A 56 5.01 -11.15 -24.15
N ARG A 57 5.53 -10.59 -25.23
CA ARG A 57 5.51 -11.20 -26.55
C ARG A 57 6.94 -11.37 -27.07
N LYS A 58 7.22 -12.50 -27.69
CA LYS A 58 8.50 -12.79 -28.34
C LYS A 58 8.34 -12.85 -29.86
N PRO A 59 9.39 -12.56 -30.66
CA PRO A 59 9.35 -12.75 -32.10
C PRO A 59 9.12 -14.21 -32.45
N ASN A 60 8.26 -14.46 -33.46
CA ASN A 60 8.09 -15.77 -34.03
C ASN A 60 8.90 -15.92 -35.36
N GLU A 61 9.06 -17.14 -35.81
CA GLU A 61 9.81 -17.46 -37.04
C GLU A 61 9.21 -16.84 -38.32
N LEU A 62 7.95 -16.43 -38.30
CA LEU A 62 7.22 -15.83 -39.40
C LEU A 62 7.31 -14.29 -39.47
N GLY A 63 8.11 -13.68 -38.59
CA GLY A 63 8.29 -12.22 -38.51
C GLY A 63 7.19 -11.49 -37.76
N GLY A 64 6.27 -12.21 -37.08
CA GLY A 64 5.28 -11.68 -36.16
C GLY A 64 5.74 -11.77 -34.72
N THR A 65 4.79 -11.61 -33.79
CA THR A 65 5.00 -11.82 -32.35
C THR A 65 4.01 -12.80 -31.79
N GLU A 66 4.46 -13.62 -30.85
CA GLU A 66 3.62 -14.58 -30.11
C GLU A 66 3.75 -14.35 -28.61
N PRO A 67 2.76 -14.76 -27.78
CA PRO A 67 2.87 -14.69 -26.33
C PRO A 67 4.11 -15.45 -25.84
N ALA A 68 4.86 -14.84 -24.91
CA ALA A 68 6.04 -15.49 -24.36
C ALA A 68 5.68 -16.78 -23.61
N VAL A 69 4.59 -16.77 -22.84
CA VAL A 69 3.96 -17.96 -22.29
C VAL A 69 2.87 -18.40 -23.28
N PRO A 70 3.03 -19.54 -24.00
CA PRO A 70 2.06 -19.97 -25.00
C PRO A 70 0.66 -20.16 -24.43
N GLU A 71 -0.35 -19.81 -25.24
CA GLU A 71 -1.77 -20.00 -24.89
C GLU A 71 -2.20 -21.43 -25.23
N GLY A 72 -3.21 -21.92 -24.49
CA GLY A 72 -3.83 -23.22 -24.78
C GLY A 72 -2.98 -24.43 -24.41
N LEU A 73 -1.90 -24.26 -23.65
CA LEU A 73 -1.15 -25.39 -23.11
C LEU A 73 -2.01 -26.13 -22.07
N THR A 74 -2.23 -27.42 -22.28
CA THR A 74 -3.00 -28.30 -21.38
C THR A 74 -2.11 -29.29 -20.63
N ASP A 75 -0.85 -29.44 -21.04
CA ASP A 75 0.10 -30.36 -20.40
C ASP A 75 0.96 -29.59 -19.38
N PRO A 76 0.88 -29.94 -18.08
CA PRO A 76 1.70 -29.32 -17.04
C PRO A 76 3.21 -29.41 -17.29
N ILE A 77 3.68 -30.46 -17.95
CA ILE A 77 5.10 -30.64 -18.27
C ILE A 77 5.52 -29.64 -19.35
N ALA A 78 4.71 -29.43 -20.36
CA ALA A 78 4.96 -28.44 -21.41
C ALA A 78 4.92 -27.01 -20.84
N ILE A 79 4.00 -26.71 -19.91
CA ILE A 79 3.94 -25.43 -19.21
C ILE A 79 5.21 -25.21 -18.40
N ALA A 80 5.63 -26.19 -17.58
CA ALA A 80 6.83 -26.11 -16.77
C ALA A 80 8.07 -25.88 -17.65
N ALA A 81 8.18 -26.58 -18.78
CA ALA A 81 9.29 -26.43 -19.70
C ALA A 81 9.33 -25.01 -20.32
N ALA A 82 8.18 -24.47 -20.77
CA ALA A 82 8.07 -23.14 -21.34
C ALA A 82 8.40 -22.04 -20.30
N MET A 83 7.87 -22.17 -19.08
CA MET A 83 8.16 -21.22 -17.99
C MET A 83 9.62 -21.25 -17.55
N SER A 84 10.21 -22.45 -17.47
CA SER A 84 11.61 -22.66 -17.12
C SER A 84 12.55 -22.09 -18.20
N ASP A 85 12.22 -22.28 -19.47
CA ASP A 85 12.98 -21.70 -20.58
C ASP A 85 12.98 -20.17 -20.53
N LEU A 86 11.81 -19.57 -20.30
CA LEU A 86 11.69 -18.12 -20.12
C LEU A 86 12.48 -17.62 -18.93
N GLN A 87 12.39 -18.28 -17.78
CA GLN A 87 13.10 -17.91 -16.56
C GLN A 87 14.62 -17.96 -16.73
N GLN A 88 15.14 -18.94 -17.48
CA GLN A 88 16.58 -19.12 -17.66
C GLN A 88 17.15 -18.25 -18.78
N ASN A 89 16.44 -18.11 -19.87
CA ASN A 89 16.96 -17.53 -21.11
C ASN A 89 16.56 -16.09 -21.36
N ASP A 90 15.50 -15.58 -20.69
CA ASP A 90 15.07 -14.18 -20.80
C ASP A 90 15.51 -13.39 -19.57
N PRO A 91 16.39 -12.38 -19.70
CA PRO A 91 16.87 -11.59 -18.55
C PRO A 91 15.76 -10.86 -17.79
N MET A 92 14.66 -10.49 -18.46
CA MET A 92 13.52 -9.81 -17.85
C MET A 92 12.68 -10.83 -17.06
N MET A 93 12.39 -11.97 -17.66
CA MET A 93 11.59 -13.04 -17.06
C MET A 93 12.27 -13.70 -15.87
N ARG A 94 13.60 -13.74 -15.85
CA ARG A 94 14.39 -14.27 -14.71
C ARG A 94 14.01 -13.64 -13.38
N ASN A 95 13.61 -12.36 -13.38
CA ASN A 95 13.22 -11.63 -12.18
C ASN A 95 11.71 -11.67 -11.91
N LEU A 96 10.91 -12.09 -12.89
CA LEU A 96 9.45 -12.14 -12.77
C LEU A 96 8.91 -13.54 -12.50
N ILE A 97 9.71 -14.57 -12.72
CA ILE A 97 9.32 -15.98 -12.51
C ILE A 97 10.26 -16.58 -11.47
N SER A 98 9.69 -17.16 -10.42
CA SER A 98 10.47 -17.86 -9.38
C SER A 98 11.22 -19.07 -9.97
N PRO A 99 12.48 -19.32 -9.56
CA PRO A 99 13.27 -20.45 -10.07
C PRO A 99 12.66 -21.84 -9.83
N ASP A 100 11.84 -21.97 -8.79
CA ASP A 100 11.11 -23.19 -8.45
C ASP A 100 9.72 -23.28 -9.09
N LEU A 101 9.38 -22.30 -9.94
CA LEU A 101 8.06 -22.16 -10.56
C LEU A 101 6.90 -22.16 -9.55
N SER A 102 7.12 -21.64 -8.35
CA SER A 102 6.09 -21.49 -7.32
C SER A 102 5.40 -20.12 -7.33
N GLY A 103 5.95 -19.15 -8.06
CA GLY A 103 5.41 -17.80 -8.09
C GLY A 103 5.81 -16.99 -9.31
N VAL A 104 5.01 -15.97 -9.56
CA VAL A 104 5.26 -14.94 -10.56
C VAL A 104 5.05 -13.56 -9.97
N VAL A 105 5.82 -12.59 -10.45
CA VAL A 105 5.64 -11.18 -10.12
C VAL A 105 5.02 -10.47 -11.30
N MET A 106 3.97 -9.71 -11.04
CA MET A 106 3.38 -8.77 -11.97
C MET A 106 3.60 -7.36 -11.45
N ILE A 107 3.91 -6.41 -12.33
CA ILE A 107 4.19 -5.03 -11.95
C ILE A 107 3.15 -4.15 -12.62
N MET A 108 2.52 -3.29 -11.84
CA MET A 108 1.64 -2.23 -12.33
C MET A 108 2.35 -0.88 -12.17
N PHE A 109 2.36 -0.10 -13.22
CA PHE A 109 2.81 1.29 -13.25
C PHE A 109 1.57 2.17 -13.12
N PRO A 110 1.35 2.82 -11.97
CA PRO A 110 0.17 3.65 -11.77
C PRO A 110 0.15 4.88 -12.66
N ASP A 111 -1.04 5.29 -13.09
CA ASP A 111 -1.25 6.57 -13.76
C ASP A 111 -0.97 7.72 -12.77
N PRO A 112 0.04 8.58 -13.06
CA PRO A 112 0.43 9.65 -12.13
C PRO A 112 -0.68 10.65 -11.82
N GLU A 113 -1.63 10.85 -12.71
CA GLU A 113 -2.72 11.81 -12.48
C GLU A 113 -3.84 11.22 -11.61
N ARG A 114 -4.12 9.93 -11.78
CA ARG A 114 -5.20 9.23 -11.04
C ARG A 114 -4.76 8.72 -9.68
N SER A 115 -3.46 8.45 -9.49
CA SER A 115 -2.89 7.88 -8.27
C SER A 115 -2.36 8.91 -7.27
N LYS A 116 -2.66 10.21 -7.41
CA LYS A 116 -2.22 11.26 -6.49
C LYS A 116 -3.20 11.49 -5.34
N GLY A 117 -2.67 11.72 -4.15
CA GLY A 117 -3.46 12.13 -2.98
C GLY A 117 -4.54 11.11 -2.60
N ALA A 118 -5.80 11.51 -2.62
CA ALA A 118 -6.93 10.62 -2.34
C ALA A 118 -7.07 9.48 -3.37
N GLY A 119 -6.56 9.66 -4.59
CA GLY A 119 -6.55 8.63 -5.63
C GLY A 119 -5.67 7.44 -5.29
N THR A 120 -4.59 7.65 -4.51
CA THR A 120 -3.74 6.54 -4.06
C THR A 120 -4.51 5.54 -3.20
N GLN A 121 -5.31 6.03 -2.25
CA GLN A 121 -6.11 5.15 -1.38
C GLN A 121 -7.18 4.41 -2.18
N ALA A 122 -7.89 5.12 -3.07
CA ALA A 122 -8.91 4.52 -3.93
C ALA A 122 -8.31 3.45 -4.87
N MET A 123 -7.13 3.70 -5.42
CA MET A 123 -6.40 2.73 -6.23
C MET A 123 -6.05 1.47 -5.42
N ILE A 124 -5.53 1.62 -4.20
CA ILE A 124 -5.17 0.49 -3.34
C ILE A 124 -6.41 -0.35 -2.98
N GLU A 125 -7.52 0.29 -2.65
CA GLU A 125 -8.78 -0.38 -2.35
C GLU A 125 -9.32 -1.14 -3.58
N ASN A 126 -9.30 -0.51 -4.75
CA ASN A 126 -9.69 -1.12 -6.02
C ASN A 126 -8.81 -2.35 -6.34
N LEU A 127 -7.49 -2.23 -6.17
CA LEU A 127 -6.58 -3.36 -6.40
C LEU A 127 -6.79 -4.50 -5.40
N LYS A 128 -7.02 -4.19 -4.12
CA LYS A 128 -7.32 -5.20 -3.10
C LYS A 128 -8.63 -5.93 -3.41
N GLU A 129 -9.64 -5.22 -3.85
CA GLU A 129 -10.91 -5.81 -4.28
C GLU A 129 -10.71 -6.72 -5.50
N MET A 130 -10.07 -6.22 -6.56
CA MET A 130 -9.77 -6.99 -7.79
C MET A 130 -9.00 -8.28 -7.45
N VAL A 131 -7.93 -8.17 -6.68
CA VAL A 131 -7.10 -9.33 -6.29
C VAL A 131 -7.90 -10.35 -5.48
N SER A 132 -8.83 -9.92 -4.64
CA SER A 132 -9.63 -10.82 -3.81
C SER A 132 -10.45 -11.85 -4.61
N TYR A 133 -10.80 -11.55 -5.86
CA TYR A 133 -11.50 -12.49 -6.75
C TYR A 133 -10.62 -13.65 -7.24
N TYR A 134 -9.30 -13.45 -7.23
CA TYR A 134 -8.33 -14.42 -7.73
C TYR A 134 -7.71 -15.28 -6.62
N VAL A 135 -7.78 -14.83 -5.37
CA VAL A 135 -7.29 -15.60 -4.22
C VAL A 135 -8.15 -16.85 -4.03
N SER A 136 -7.48 -17.99 -3.88
CA SER A 136 -8.10 -19.30 -3.66
C SER A 136 -7.16 -20.20 -2.84
N GLU A 137 -7.55 -21.46 -2.60
CA GLU A 137 -6.66 -22.43 -1.94
C GLU A 137 -5.36 -22.67 -2.74
N ASP A 138 -5.42 -22.60 -4.07
CA ASP A 138 -4.30 -22.83 -4.96
C ASP A 138 -3.58 -21.53 -5.40
N ILE A 139 -4.16 -20.37 -5.19
CA ILE A 139 -3.59 -19.07 -5.65
C ILE A 139 -3.60 -18.08 -4.49
N GLN A 140 -2.43 -17.61 -4.11
CA GLN A 140 -2.25 -16.51 -3.16
C GLN A 140 -1.72 -15.30 -3.91
N VAL A 141 -2.27 -14.13 -3.64
CA VAL A 141 -1.82 -12.89 -4.27
C VAL A 141 -1.53 -11.87 -3.17
N GLU A 142 -0.31 -11.40 -3.14
CA GLU A 142 0.14 -10.36 -2.20
C GLU A 142 0.47 -9.08 -2.97
N LEU A 143 -0.11 -7.98 -2.51
CA LEU A 143 0.18 -6.64 -3.02
C LEU A 143 1.30 -6.02 -2.21
N THR A 144 2.32 -5.50 -2.89
CA THR A 144 3.42 -4.78 -2.25
C THR A 144 3.90 -3.61 -3.11
N GLY A 145 4.76 -2.78 -2.57
CA GLY A 145 5.28 -1.61 -3.24
C GLY A 145 5.21 -0.35 -2.38
N PRO A 146 5.95 0.70 -2.74
CA PRO A 146 6.01 1.93 -1.94
C PRO A 146 4.64 2.57 -1.64
N PRO A 147 3.68 2.65 -2.57
CA PRO A 147 2.34 3.17 -2.26
C PRO A 147 1.60 2.35 -1.22
N ILE A 148 1.68 1.01 -1.31
CA ILE A 148 1.03 0.09 -0.38
C ILE A 148 1.61 0.25 1.03
N TRP A 149 2.95 0.18 1.15
CA TRP A 149 3.62 0.35 2.45
C TRP A 149 3.34 1.70 3.08
N THR A 150 3.36 2.77 2.28
CA THR A 150 3.09 4.12 2.79
C THR A 150 1.67 4.22 3.32
N ALA A 151 0.68 3.66 2.62
CA ALA A 151 -0.70 3.64 3.07
C ALA A 151 -0.89 2.79 4.34
N GLU A 152 -0.28 1.62 4.41
CA GLU A 152 -0.35 0.74 5.58
C GLU A 152 0.33 1.36 6.81
N MET A 153 1.51 1.95 6.61
CA MET A 153 2.20 2.69 7.70
C MET A 153 1.39 3.87 8.18
N LEU A 154 0.76 4.63 7.27
CA LEU A 154 -0.08 5.76 7.66
C LEU A 154 -1.32 5.30 8.43
N ASN A 155 -2.01 4.25 7.97
CA ASN A 155 -3.18 3.68 8.64
C ASN A 155 -2.80 3.15 10.03
N ALA A 156 -1.71 2.40 10.14
CA ALA A 156 -1.21 1.92 11.43
C ALA A 156 -0.86 3.08 12.37
N ALA A 157 -0.21 4.13 11.86
CA ALA A 157 0.13 5.31 12.65
C ALA A 157 -1.12 6.07 13.13
N VAL A 158 -2.16 6.17 12.31
CA VAL A 158 -3.45 6.78 12.69
C VAL A 158 -4.15 5.95 13.78
N ASP A 159 -4.20 4.63 13.61
CA ASP A 159 -4.78 3.72 14.61
C ASP A 159 -4.06 3.79 15.95
N ASP A 160 -2.74 3.79 15.94
CA ASP A 160 -1.93 3.94 17.14
C ASP A 160 -2.12 5.32 17.77
N GLN A 161 -2.19 6.37 16.97
CA GLN A 161 -2.48 7.72 17.45
C GLN A 161 -3.82 7.78 18.20
N ILE A 162 -4.87 7.17 17.66
CA ILE A 162 -6.18 7.14 18.30
C ILE A 162 -6.09 6.41 19.65
N LYS A 163 -5.47 5.23 19.68
CA LYS A 163 -5.28 4.44 20.90
C LYS A 163 -4.50 5.21 21.95
N PHE A 164 -3.34 5.77 21.58
CA PHE A 164 -2.50 6.54 22.50
C PHE A 164 -3.17 7.83 22.98
N THR A 165 -3.95 8.49 22.13
CA THR A 165 -4.74 9.66 22.52
C THR A 165 -5.78 9.27 23.57
N VAL A 166 -6.53 8.21 23.39
CA VAL A 166 -7.54 7.73 24.35
C VAL A 166 -6.89 7.33 25.67
N TYR A 167 -5.84 6.52 25.63
CA TYR A 167 -5.12 6.11 26.86
C TYR A 167 -4.44 7.29 27.57
N GLY A 168 -3.80 8.17 26.81
CA GLY A 168 -3.14 9.37 27.34
C GLY A 168 -4.13 10.32 28.00
N PHE A 169 -5.28 10.52 27.37
CA PHE A 169 -6.38 11.31 27.93
C PHE A 169 -6.93 10.70 29.22
N GLY A 170 -7.20 9.39 29.21
CA GLY A 170 -7.70 8.67 30.38
C GLY A 170 -6.73 8.74 31.55
N LEU A 171 -5.45 8.47 31.32
CA LEU A 171 -4.41 8.54 32.34
C LEU A 171 -4.23 9.97 32.85
N GLY A 172 -4.17 10.98 31.96
CA GLY A 172 -4.06 12.38 32.32
C GLY A 172 -5.23 12.86 33.16
N ALA A 173 -6.46 12.50 32.77
CA ALA A 173 -7.65 12.83 33.54
C ALA A 173 -7.65 12.18 34.94
N LEU A 174 -7.18 10.93 35.04
CA LEU A 174 -7.02 10.23 36.31
C LEU A 174 -6.00 10.95 37.24
N ILE A 175 -4.85 11.29 36.70
CA ILE A 175 -3.83 12.05 37.43
C ILE A 175 -4.38 13.39 37.89
N ALA A 176 -5.08 14.12 37.01
CA ALA A 176 -5.67 15.41 37.37
C ALA A 176 -6.73 15.25 38.50
N LEU A 177 -7.57 14.23 38.42
CA LEU A 177 -8.60 13.95 39.43
C LEU A 177 -7.99 13.66 40.81
N VAL A 178 -6.97 12.81 40.85
CA VAL A 178 -6.27 12.45 42.11
C VAL A 178 -5.53 13.62 42.68
N SER A 179 -4.84 14.40 41.85
CA SER A 179 -4.01 15.54 42.27
C SER A 179 -4.84 16.74 42.74
N LEU A 180 -5.89 17.07 41.97
CA LEU A 180 -6.72 18.26 42.25
C LEU A 180 -7.86 17.98 43.23
N ARG A 181 -8.19 16.69 43.48
CA ARG A 181 -9.29 16.26 44.34
C ARG A 181 -10.62 16.94 44.04
N SER A 182 -10.82 17.44 42.83
CA SER A 182 -12.01 18.13 42.37
C SER A 182 -12.33 17.68 40.94
N ILE A 183 -13.55 17.16 40.76
CA ILE A 183 -13.99 16.71 39.44
C ILE A 183 -14.10 17.86 38.44
N TRP A 184 -14.50 19.05 38.89
CA TRP A 184 -14.61 20.21 38.02
C TRP A 184 -13.26 20.72 37.54
N ALA A 185 -12.27 20.75 38.46
CA ALA A 185 -10.91 21.11 38.09
C ALA A 185 -10.30 20.06 37.15
N ALA A 186 -10.50 18.78 37.40
CA ALA A 186 -10.05 17.72 36.51
C ALA A 186 -10.67 17.80 35.10
N LEU A 187 -11.97 18.15 35.00
CA LEU A 187 -12.65 18.35 33.72
C LEU A 187 -12.06 19.55 32.95
N ILE A 188 -11.75 20.67 33.60
CA ILE A 188 -11.12 21.83 32.97
C ILE A 188 -9.75 21.46 32.45
N VAL A 189 -8.93 20.77 33.25
CA VAL A 189 -7.60 20.31 32.85
C VAL A 189 -7.67 19.34 31.67
N ALA A 190 -8.64 18.46 31.63
CA ALA A 190 -8.84 17.53 30.52
C ALA A 190 -9.39 18.22 29.25
N ALA A 191 -10.22 19.25 29.39
CA ALA A 191 -10.77 19.98 28.23
C ALA A 191 -9.71 20.80 27.48
N THR A 192 -8.73 21.36 28.18
CA THR A 192 -7.70 22.22 27.58
C THR A 192 -6.88 21.54 26.49
N PRO A 193 -6.27 20.35 26.68
CA PRO A 193 -5.53 19.65 25.65
C PRO A 193 -6.42 19.21 24.47
N PHE A 194 -7.69 18.90 24.73
CA PHE A 194 -8.63 18.57 23.66
C PHE A 194 -8.87 19.78 22.74
N VAL A 195 -9.11 20.96 23.31
CA VAL A 195 -9.27 22.20 22.55
C VAL A 195 -7.97 22.55 21.79
N ALA A 196 -6.81 22.43 22.45
CA ALA A 196 -5.52 22.68 21.80
C ALA A 196 -5.28 21.76 20.61
N MET A 197 -5.60 20.48 20.75
CA MET A 197 -5.48 19.49 19.68
C MET A 197 -6.44 19.81 18.50
N MET A 198 -7.70 20.16 18.77
CA MET A 198 -8.65 20.56 17.75
C MET A 198 -8.19 21.80 16.98
N TRP A 199 -7.69 22.80 17.68
CA TRP A 199 -7.15 24.01 17.06
C TRP A 199 -5.94 23.70 16.18
N THR A 200 -5.02 22.87 16.66
CA THR A 200 -3.82 22.48 15.92
C THR A 200 -4.20 21.72 14.65
N MET A 201 -5.11 20.75 14.74
CA MET A 201 -5.59 20.01 13.57
C MET A 201 -6.29 20.92 12.56
N GLY A 202 -7.16 21.82 13.05
CA GLY A 202 -7.83 22.79 12.19
C GLY A 202 -6.85 23.70 11.47
N PHE A 203 -5.81 24.17 12.17
CA PHE A 203 -4.77 25.02 11.60
C PHE A 203 -3.96 24.28 10.53
N ILE A 204 -3.57 23.03 10.80
CA ILE A 204 -2.83 22.19 9.85
C ILE A 204 -3.67 21.95 8.58
N LEU A 205 -4.93 21.58 8.72
CA LEU A 205 -5.82 21.40 7.57
C LEU A 205 -6.00 22.68 6.75
N PHE A 206 -6.14 23.83 7.44
CA PHE A 206 -6.33 25.10 6.75
C PHE A 206 -5.10 25.52 5.94
N PHE A 207 -3.88 25.35 6.47
CA PHE A 207 -2.65 25.82 5.81
C PHE A 207 -1.99 24.79 4.89
N PHE A 208 -2.10 23.50 5.20
CA PHE A 208 -1.39 22.44 4.48
C PHE A 208 -2.31 21.53 3.66
N GLY A 209 -3.62 21.57 3.90
CA GLY A 209 -4.63 20.86 3.10
C GLY A 209 -4.59 19.33 3.20
N SER A 210 -3.61 18.76 3.91
CA SER A 210 -3.46 17.31 4.05
C SER A 210 -2.78 16.91 5.36
N PHE A 211 -3.11 15.73 5.85
CA PHE A 211 -2.40 15.12 6.96
C PHE A 211 -1.16 14.37 6.44
N SER A 212 -0.08 14.50 7.17
CA SER A 212 1.16 13.76 6.94
C SER A 212 1.57 13.03 8.22
N PHE A 213 2.53 12.12 8.11
CA PHE A 213 3.11 11.43 9.26
C PHE A 213 3.62 12.42 10.34
N LEU A 214 4.21 13.54 9.92
CA LEU A 214 4.66 14.60 10.82
C LEU A 214 3.49 15.25 11.58
N THR A 215 2.34 15.38 10.95
CA THR A 215 1.13 15.95 11.58
C THR A 215 0.67 15.10 12.78
N ILE A 216 0.76 13.79 12.66
CA ILE A 216 0.40 12.84 13.71
C ILE A 216 1.30 13.06 14.94
N ILE A 217 2.61 13.18 14.74
CA ILE A 217 3.58 13.41 15.80
C ILE A 217 3.32 14.76 16.51
N VAL A 218 3.10 15.83 15.74
CA VAL A 218 2.82 17.16 16.28
C VAL A 218 1.58 17.16 17.17
N THR A 219 0.53 16.47 16.76
CA THR A 219 -0.74 16.36 17.52
C THR A 219 -0.51 15.70 18.88
N THR A 220 0.30 14.64 18.94
CA THR A 220 0.66 13.98 20.21
C THR A 220 1.47 14.90 21.13
N LEU A 221 2.44 15.60 20.57
CA LEU A 221 3.24 16.56 21.36
C LEU A 221 2.39 17.68 21.96
N VAL A 222 1.47 18.24 21.16
CA VAL A 222 0.54 19.29 21.61
C VAL A 222 -0.35 18.77 22.75
N LEU A 223 -0.85 17.53 22.64
CA LEU A 223 -1.65 16.91 23.69
C LEU A 223 -0.88 16.85 25.02
N VAL A 224 0.34 16.33 24.99
CA VAL A 224 1.18 16.16 26.20
C VAL A 224 1.55 17.51 26.83
N VAL A 225 1.98 18.46 26.01
CA VAL A 225 2.35 19.80 26.49
C VAL A 225 1.16 20.53 27.07
N ALA A 226 0.01 20.52 26.38
CA ALA A 226 -1.19 21.19 26.86
C ALA A 226 -1.73 20.57 28.17
N PHE A 227 -1.55 19.26 28.37
CA PHE A 227 -1.87 18.61 29.65
C PHE A 227 -0.95 19.07 30.76
N ALA A 228 0.37 19.10 30.52
CA ALA A 228 1.37 19.55 31.49
C ALA A 228 1.14 21.01 31.89
N GLU A 229 0.92 21.89 30.92
CA GLU A 229 0.65 23.31 31.17
C GLU A 229 -0.66 23.53 31.94
N SER A 230 -1.72 22.81 31.59
CA SER A 230 -3.00 22.87 32.30
C SER A 230 -2.87 22.46 33.76
N LEU A 231 -2.15 21.38 34.05
CA LEU A 231 -1.88 20.93 35.43
C LEU A 231 -1.05 21.97 36.16
N PHE A 232 0.05 22.46 35.55
CA PHE A 232 0.90 23.46 36.15
C PHE A 232 0.12 24.74 36.52
N PHE A 233 -0.73 25.21 35.62
CA PHE A 233 -1.56 26.40 35.87
C PHE A 233 -2.57 26.22 37.00
N MET A 234 -3.09 25.03 37.21
CA MET A 234 -4.04 24.75 38.27
C MET A 234 -3.38 24.53 39.66
N PHE A 235 -2.05 24.30 39.71
CA PHE A 235 -1.31 24.15 40.95
C PHE A 235 -0.69 25.48 41.46
N ASN A 236 -0.58 26.51 40.62
CA ASN A 236 -0.11 27.84 40.97
C ASN A 236 -1.28 28.83 41.15
#